data_b9143a5b1592a5b9e5c4bb05c5b09f7b
#
_entry.id   b9143a5b1592a5b9e5c4bb05c5b09f7b
#
_cell.length_a   1.000
_cell.length_b   1.000
_cell.length_c   1.000
_cell.angle_alpha   90.00
_cell.angle_beta   90.00
_cell.angle_gamma   90.00
#
_symmetry.space_group_name_H-M   'P 1'
#
loop_
_entity.id
_entity.type
_entity.pdbx_description
1 polymer ?
#
loop_
_entity_poly.entity_id
_entity_poly.type
_entity_poly.pdbx_seq_one_letter_code
_entity_poly.pdbx_strand_id
1 'polypeptide(L)'
;MALTYEEYYGDDFFRLKRVEEILLDTIRQYPAKDYADGVEPILYCKSRIKNPDSMIHKLKKRGVATDGKTAIRETHDAVGVRIICSFIDDVYKISQWLSTQNNFTIVATKDYIAYPKPN
;
A
#
# COMPACT_ATOMS: atom_id res chain seq x y z
N MET A 1 11.20 24.54 -5.61
CA MET A 1 11.83 23.60 -4.70
C MET A 1 10.80 22.59 -4.22
N ALA A 2 11.16 21.32 -4.25
CA ALA A 2 10.24 20.26 -3.79
C ALA A 2 10.17 20.26 -2.27
N LEU A 3 8.98 20.04 -1.73
CA LEU A 3 8.78 19.87 -0.30
C LEU A 3 9.36 18.51 0.14
N THR A 4 9.91 18.45 1.33
CA THR A 4 10.26 17.18 1.95
C THR A 4 8.99 16.50 2.45
N TYR A 5 9.08 15.20 2.72
CA TYR A 5 7.95 14.46 3.30
C TYR A 5 7.50 15.08 4.64
N GLU A 6 8.46 15.44 5.47
CA GLU A 6 8.19 16.00 6.78
C GLU A 6 7.56 17.39 6.69
N GLU A 7 8.02 18.22 5.76
CA GLU A 7 7.43 19.53 5.53
C GLU A 7 5.99 19.42 5.06
N TYR A 8 5.72 18.45 4.17
CA TYR A 8 4.39 18.31 3.58
C TYR A 8 3.40 17.65 4.52
N TYR A 9 3.74 16.48 5.08
CA TYR A 9 2.84 15.73 5.95
C TYR A 9 2.88 16.19 7.41
N GLY A 10 3.90 16.94 7.80
CA GLY A 10 4.06 17.42 9.16
C GLY A 10 4.18 16.28 10.16
N ASP A 11 3.53 16.41 11.30
CA ASP A 11 3.56 15.42 12.38
C ASP A 11 2.97 14.07 11.94
N ASP A 12 2.09 14.08 10.94
CA ASP A 12 1.47 12.86 10.42
C ASP A 12 2.48 11.97 9.68
N PHE A 13 3.63 12.51 9.27
CA PHE A 13 4.65 11.73 8.61
C PHE A 13 5.10 10.53 9.46
N PHE A 14 5.28 10.73 10.76
CA PHE A 14 5.69 9.66 11.67
C PHE A 14 4.60 8.59 11.80
N ARG A 15 3.34 9.00 11.75
CA ARG A 15 2.20 8.06 11.74
C ARG A 15 2.20 7.23 10.47
N LEU A 16 2.45 7.86 9.32
CA LEU A 16 2.53 7.15 8.03
C LEU A 16 3.70 6.16 8.05
N LYS A 17 4.84 6.54 8.60
CA LYS A 17 5.98 5.64 8.76
C LYS A 17 5.62 4.45 9.64
N ARG A 18 4.89 4.67 10.72
CA ARG A 18 4.46 3.59 11.61
C ARG A 18 3.50 2.63 10.91
N VAL A 19 2.56 3.16 10.13
CA VAL A 19 1.66 2.33 9.32
C VAL A 19 2.44 1.48 8.33
N GLU A 20 3.42 2.08 7.66
CA GLU A 20 4.29 1.38 6.73
C GLU A 20 5.00 0.20 7.41
N GLU A 21 5.58 0.43 8.58
CA GLU A 21 6.25 -0.62 9.35
C GLU A 21 5.29 -1.75 9.74
N ILE A 22 4.09 -1.41 10.20
CA ILE A 22 3.10 -2.40 10.59
C ILE A 22 2.68 -3.26 9.39
N LEU A 23 2.48 -2.64 8.24
CA LEU A 23 2.12 -3.37 7.02
C LEU A 23 3.24 -4.32 6.59
N LEU A 24 4.49 -3.85 6.60
CA LEU A 24 5.64 -4.69 6.23
C LEU A 24 5.81 -5.85 7.20
N ASP A 25 5.69 -5.59 8.49
CA ASP A 25 5.81 -6.65 9.50
C ASP A 25 4.71 -7.68 9.35
N THR A 26 3.48 -7.23 9.06
CA THR A 26 2.36 -8.13 8.82
C THR A 26 2.63 -9.02 7.61
N ILE A 27 3.09 -8.45 6.52
CA ILE A 27 3.39 -9.19 5.29
C ILE A 27 4.50 -10.22 5.53
N ARG A 28 5.53 -9.88 6.31
CA ARG A 28 6.61 -10.81 6.67
C ARG A 28 6.12 -12.02 7.46
N GLN A 29 4.99 -11.91 8.11
CA GLN A 29 4.38 -13.00 8.88
C GLN A 29 3.55 -13.95 8.02
N TYR A 30 3.44 -13.69 6.72
CA TYR A 30 2.71 -14.60 5.83
C TYR A 30 3.27 -16.01 5.94
N PRO A 31 2.41 -17.01 6.25
CA PRO A 31 2.90 -18.38 6.48
C PRO A 31 3.39 -18.99 5.17
N ALA A 32 4.70 -19.01 5.02
CA ALA A 32 5.37 -19.47 3.83
C ALA A 32 5.71 -20.97 3.87
N LYS A 33 5.27 -21.68 4.87
CA LYS A 33 5.59 -23.09 5.08
C LYS A 33 4.93 -24.05 4.10
N ASP A 34 4.01 -23.55 3.31
CA ASP A 34 3.24 -24.37 2.37
C ASP A 34 3.68 -24.16 0.93
N TYR A 35 4.98 -24.01 0.71
CA TYR A 35 5.52 -23.96 -0.65
C TYR A 35 5.33 -25.33 -1.29
N ALA A 36 4.31 -25.49 -2.12
CA ALA A 36 4.05 -26.75 -2.80
C ALA A 36 5.23 -27.22 -3.62
N ASP A 37 6.02 -26.27 -4.18
CA ASP A 37 7.12 -26.54 -5.09
C ASP A 37 8.47 -26.07 -4.57
N GLY A 38 8.57 -25.69 -3.30
CA GLY A 38 9.79 -25.11 -2.76
C GLY A 38 10.08 -23.71 -3.27
N VAL A 39 9.12 -23.08 -3.97
CA VAL A 39 9.27 -21.73 -4.52
C VAL A 39 8.60 -20.73 -3.56
N GLU A 40 9.35 -19.72 -3.18
CA GLU A 40 8.84 -18.69 -2.28
C GLU A 40 7.69 -17.91 -2.94
N PRO A 41 6.52 -17.79 -2.26
CA PRO A 41 5.37 -17.12 -2.86
C PRO A 41 5.59 -15.61 -3.05
N ILE A 42 6.30 -14.96 -2.15
CA ILE A 42 6.62 -13.54 -2.26
C ILE A 42 8.04 -13.38 -2.75
N LEU A 43 8.21 -12.89 -3.97
CA LEU A 43 9.52 -12.62 -4.56
C LEU A 43 10.08 -11.28 -4.13
N TYR A 44 9.21 -10.30 -3.94
CA TYR A 44 9.63 -8.94 -3.72
C TYR A 44 8.53 -8.15 -3.04
N CYS A 45 8.92 -7.33 -2.08
CA CYS A 45 7.99 -6.45 -1.37
C CYS A 45 8.63 -5.07 -1.25
N LYS A 46 7.90 -4.04 -1.65
CA LYS A 46 8.36 -2.66 -1.57
C LYS A 46 7.25 -1.79 -1.02
N SER A 47 7.62 -0.89 -0.11
CA SER A 47 6.68 0.08 0.44
C SER A 47 7.14 1.49 0.10
N ARG A 48 6.19 2.42 0.13
CA ARG A 48 6.49 3.84 0.01
C ARG A 48 5.43 4.69 0.68
N ILE A 49 5.84 5.87 1.12
CA ILE A 49 4.94 6.96 1.45
C ILE A 49 4.89 7.84 0.19
N LYS A 50 3.69 8.21 -0.23
CA LYS A 50 3.51 8.92 -1.49
C LYS A 50 4.25 10.25 -1.48
N ASN A 51 5.07 10.48 -2.52
CA ASN A 51 5.85 11.71 -2.71
C ASN A 51 4.93 12.93 -2.67
N PRO A 52 5.34 14.02 -1.98
CA PRO A 52 4.52 15.25 -1.90
C PRO A 52 4.09 15.80 -3.25
N ASP A 53 4.98 15.87 -4.23
CA ASP A 53 4.63 16.40 -5.56
C ASP A 53 3.55 15.57 -6.24
N SER A 54 3.65 14.24 -6.16
CA SER A 54 2.65 13.32 -6.70
C SER A 54 1.31 13.46 -5.99
N MET A 55 1.35 13.63 -4.68
CA MET A 55 0.14 13.81 -3.86
C MET A 55 -0.55 15.13 -4.21
N ILE A 56 0.20 16.20 -4.30
CA ILE A 56 -0.31 17.52 -4.66
C ILE A 56 -1.00 17.45 -6.03
N HIS A 57 -0.35 16.82 -7.01
CA HIS A 57 -0.90 16.65 -8.35
C HIS A 57 -2.23 15.89 -8.32
N LYS A 58 -2.29 14.81 -7.55
CA LYS A 58 -3.51 14.02 -7.39
C LYS A 58 -4.66 14.84 -6.78
N LEU A 59 -4.37 15.60 -5.75
CA LEU A 59 -5.37 16.42 -5.07
C LEU A 59 -5.87 17.55 -5.96
N LYS A 60 -4.98 18.16 -6.75
CA LYS A 60 -5.39 19.16 -7.74
C LYS A 60 -6.38 18.58 -8.75
N LYS A 61 -6.13 17.36 -9.23
CA LYS A 61 -7.06 16.69 -10.15
C LYS A 61 -8.42 16.44 -9.53
N ARG A 62 -8.48 16.25 -8.22
CA ARG A 62 -9.75 16.04 -7.51
C ARG A 62 -10.45 17.36 -7.16
N GLY A 63 -9.79 18.50 -7.36
CA GLY A 63 -10.37 19.81 -7.06
C GLY A 63 -10.47 20.08 -5.56
N VAL A 64 -9.62 19.46 -4.74
CA VAL A 64 -9.60 19.67 -3.29
C VAL A 64 -8.32 20.39 -2.87
N ALA A 65 -8.24 20.80 -1.61
CA ALA A 65 -7.02 21.41 -1.08
C ALA A 65 -5.85 20.45 -1.19
N THR A 66 -4.62 20.98 -1.29
CA THR A 66 -3.43 20.18 -1.59
C THR A 66 -2.49 19.99 -0.43
N ASP A 67 -2.90 20.37 0.78
CA ASP A 67 -2.09 20.22 1.99
C ASP A 67 -2.04 18.77 2.49
N GLY A 68 -1.08 18.49 3.37
CA GLY A 68 -0.85 17.15 3.89
C GLY A 68 -2.03 16.57 4.66
N LYS A 69 -2.74 17.38 5.43
CA LYS A 69 -3.90 16.91 6.19
C LYS A 69 -5.04 16.52 5.26
N THR A 70 -5.26 17.28 4.20
CA THR A 70 -6.26 16.95 3.18
C THR A 70 -5.86 15.66 2.48
N ALA A 71 -4.57 15.47 2.19
CA ALA A 71 -4.07 14.26 1.57
C ALA A 71 -4.44 13.02 2.38
N ILE A 72 -4.20 13.04 3.67
CA ILE A 72 -4.50 11.91 4.56
C ILE A 72 -5.99 11.64 4.65
N ARG A 73 -6.80 12.69 4.74
CA ARG A 73 -8.26 12.58 4.86
C ARG A 73 -8.92 12.11 3.56
N GLU A 74 -8.46 12.60 2.41
CA GLU A 74 -9.14 12.42 1.12
C GLU A 74 -8.57 11.30 0.26
N THR A 75 -7.44 10.70 0.63
CA THR A 75 -6.83 9.64 -0.17
C THR A 75 -6.64 8.36 0.65
N HIS A 76 -6.51 7.24 -0.07
CA HIS A 76 -6.28 5.93 0.55
C HIS A 76 -4.90 5.38 0.20
N ASP A 77 -4.04 6.17 -0.46
CA ASP A 77 -2.75 5.70 -0.94
C ASP A 77 -1.56 6.54 -0.46
N ALA A 78 -1.72 7.22 0.68
CA ALA A 78 -0.60 7.93 1.30
C ALA A 78 0.54 6.96 1.63
N VAL A 79 0.19 5.73 2.04
CA VAL A 79 1.14 4.63 2.20
C VAL A 79 0.78 3.55 1.20
N GLY A 80 1.75 3.06 0.45
CA GLY A 80 1.55 1.98 -0.51
C GLY A 80 2.55 0.85 -0.30
N VAL A 81 2.09 -0.39 -0.51
CA VAL A 81 2.95 -1.57 -0.49
C VAL A 81 2.69 -2.35 -1.77
N ARG A 82 3.78 -2.72 -2.44
CA ARG A 82 3.73 -3.57 -3.63
C ARG A 82 4.32 -4.92 -3.30
N ILE A 83 3.58 -5.97 -3.58
CA ILE A 83 4.03 -7.35 -3.40
C ILE A 83 4.04 -8.02 -4.76
N ILE A 84 5.20 -8.57 -5.15
CA ILE A 84 5.32 -9.34 -6.37
C ILE A 84 5.42 -10.81 -5.99
N CYS A 85 4.52 -11.62 -6.53
CA CYS A 85 4.41 -13.04 -6.21
C CYS A 85 4.96 -13.91 -7.32
N SER A 86 5.34 -15.15 -6.98
CA SER A 86 5.84 -16.13 -7.92
C SER A 86 4.76 -16.57 -8.92
N PHE A 87 3.52 -16.76 -8.43
CA PHE A 87 2.39 -17.24 -9.24
C PHE A 87 1.14 -16.41 -8.98
N ILE A 88 0.22 -16.42 -9.94
CA ILE A 88 -1.07 -15.72 -9.81
C ILE A 88 -1.85 -16.22 -8.60
N ASP A 89 -1.83 -17.52 -8.34
CA ASP A 89 -2.53 -18.10 -7.19
C ASP A 89 -2.02 -17.52 -5.87
N ASP A 90 -0.74 -17.20 -5.78
CA ASP A 90 -0.17 -16.60 -4.57
C ASP A 90 -0.75 -15.20 -4.32
N VAL A 91 -1.02 -14.45 -5.39
CA VAL A 91 -1.64 -13.12 -5.27
C VAL A 91 -2.98 -13.24 -4.56
N TYR A 92 -3.82 -14.19 -4.98
CA TYR A 92 -5.13 -14.41 -4.38
C TYR A 92 -5.03 -14.93 -2.95
N LYS A 93 -4.12 -15.86 -2.70
CA LYS A 93 -3.91 -16.42 -1.35
C LYS A 93 -3.45 -15.37 -0.36
N ILE A 94 -2.51 -14.52 -0.76
CA ILE A 94 -2.00 -13.44 0.09
C ILE A 94 -3.08 -12.40 0.34
N SER A 95 -3.84 -12.02 -0.69
CA SER A 95 -4.95 -11.10 -0.55
C SER A 95 -5.98 -11.61 0.46
N GLN A 96 -6.35 -12.89 0.35
CA GLN A 96 -7.29 -13.52 1.27
C GLN A 96 -6.73 -13.57 2.70
N TRP A 97 -5.46 -13.94 2.84
CA TRP A 97 -4.80 -13.98 4.14
C TRP A 97 -4.77 -12.60 4.80
N LEU A 98 -4.46 -11.56 4.04
CA LEU A 98 -4.46 -10.18 4.56
C LEU A 98 -5.83 -9.78 5.09
N SER A 99 -6.90 -10.24 4.46
CA SER A 99 -8.26 -9.94 4.91
C SER A 99 -8.60 -10.56 6.26
N THR A 100 -7.83 -11.55 6.71
CA THR A 100 -8.04 -12.21 8.01
C THR A 100 -7.26 -11.57 9.15
N GLN A 101 -6.40 -10.61 8.87
CA GLN A 101 -5.57 -9.97 9.88
C GLN A 101 -6.40 -8.99 10.72
N ASN A 102 -6.16 -8.96 12.03
CA ASN A 102 -6.95 -8.15 12.95
C ASN A 102 -6.48 -6.70 13.08
N ASN A 103 -5.27 -6.40 12.60
CA ASN A 103 -4.67 -5.08 12.80
C ASN A 103 -5.05 -4.05 11.73
N PHE A 104 -5.84 -4.45 10.73
CA PHE A 104 -6.38 -3.51 9.74
C PHE A 104 -7.65 -4.07 9.10
N THR A 105 -8.39 -3.19 8.44
CA THR A 105 -9.65 -3.52 7.79
C THR A 105 -9.54 -3.28 6.30
N ILE A 106 -9.97 -4.26 5.48
CA ILE A 106 -10.02 -4.09 4.04
C ILE A 106 -11.24 -3.24 3.68
N VAL A 107 -11.00 -2.09 3.08
CA VAL A 107 -12.07 -1.16 2.67
C VAL A 107 -12.58 -1.49 1.28
N ALA A 108 -11.66 -1.86 0.37
CA ALA A 108 -12.03 -2.20 -1.01
C ALA A 108 -10.99 -3.13 -1.60
N THR A 109 -11.42 -3.96 -2.55
CA THR A 109 -10.53 -4.84 -3.31
C THR A 109 -10.89 -4.69 -4.79
N LYS A 110 -9.85 -4.53 -5.63
CA LYS A 110 -10.01 -4.46 -7.08
C LYS A 110 -9.17 -5.57 -7.71
N ASP A 111 -9.83 -6.47 -8.41
CA ASP A 111 -9.17 -7.60 -9.06
C ASP A 111 -8.89 -7.27 -10.53
N TYR A 112 -7.71 -6.74 -10.79
CA TYR A 112 -7.29 -6.40 -12.15
C TYR A 112 -6.71 -7.58 -12.92
N ILE A 113 -6.57 -8.73 -12.28
CA ILE A 113 -6.19 -9.98 -12.96
C ILE A 113 -7.41 -10.55 -13.69
N ALA A 114 -8.52 -10.70 -12.96
CA ALA A 114 -9.77 -11.20 -13.55
C ALA A 114 -10.45 -10.13 -14.42
N TYR A 115 -10.35 -8.86 -14.02
CA TYR A 115 -11.00 -7.73 -14.69
C TYR A 115 -9.96 -6.64 -14.98
N PRO A 116 -9.17 -6.80 -16.08
CA PRO A 116 -8.09 -5.87 -16.38
C PRO A 116 -8.57 -4.43 -16.49
N LYS A 117 -7.75 -3.52 -15.94
CA LYS A 117 -8.05 -2.10 -16.00
C LYS A 117 -7.96 -1.61 -17.45
N PRO A 118 -8.94 -0.86 -17.95
CA PRO A 118 -8.85 -0.28 -19.29
C PRO A 118 -7.72 0.74 -19.36
N ASN A 119 -7.07 0.82 -20.51
CA ASN A 119 -5.99 1.78 -20.76
C ASN A 119 -6.54 3.19 -20.90
#